data_ff2699c31e2eff0f2f02351df49d6ff3
#
_entry.id   ff2699c31e2eff0f2f02351df49d6ff3
#
_cell.length_a   1.000
_cell.length_b   1.000
_cell.length_c   1.000
_cell.angle_alpha   90.00
_cell.angle_beta   90.00
_cell.angle_gamma   90.00
#
_symmetry.space_group_name_H-M   'P 1'
#
loop_
_entity.id
_entity.type
_entity.pdbx_description
1 polymer ?
#
loop_
_entity_poly.entity_id
_entity_poly.type
_entity_poly.pdbx_seq_one_letter_code
_entity_poly.pdbx_strand_id
1 'polypeptide(L)'
;EWEVIVVEGRYDKNTLSQVVDAVIIETSGFGIFNDAEKRKLLQTMAEARGLIVLTDSDGAGFVIRNYIKGCVDPKLVKHAYIPDVYGKERRKSAPSREGKLGVEGMKPQVLLDALIRAGATFDDEENKKSAPRISKADMYAHGLSGREGSAEKRTQLIRQLGLPERLTADGLLDVLNATMSREEFLMLQV
;
A
#
# COMPACT_ATOMS: atom_id res chain seq x y z
N GLU A 1 7.36 -11.58 7.49
CA GLU A 1 6.67 -10.86 6.39
C GLU A 1 6.22 -9.48 6.87
N TRP A 2 6.43 -8.46 6.04
CA TRP A 2 6.07 -7.10 6.36
C TRP A 2 4.56 -6.88 6.28
N GLU A 3 4.01 -6.06 7.14
CA GLU A 3 2.67 -5.52 6.97
C GLU A 3 2.61 -4.66 5.70
N VAL A 4 1.42 -4.53 5.12
CA VAL A 4 1.17 -3.60 4.02
C VAL A 4 1.11 -2.19 4.59
N ILE A 5 1.91 -1.28 4.05
CA ILE A 5 1.90 0.13 4.46
C ILE A 5 0.91 0.90 3.61
N VAL A 6 -0.05 1.55 4.26
CA VAL A 6 -1.07 2.37 3.61
C VAL A 6 -0.70 3.83 3.76
N VAL A 7 -0.57 4.52 2.65
CA VAL A 7 -0.28 5.96 2.57
C VAL A 7 -1.38 6.68 1.79
N GLU A 8 -1.38 8.01 1.82
CA GLU A 8 -2.38 8.82 1.13
C GLU A 8 -2.15 8.86 -0.38
N GLY A 9 -0.97 9.25 -0.82
CA GLY A 9 -0.69 9.56 -2.20
C GLY A 9 0.61 9.00 -2.76
N ARG A 10 0.78 9.26 -4.06
CA ARG A 10 1.92 8.78 -4.85
C ARG A 10 3.26 9.27 -4.33
N TYR A 11 3.33 10.53 -3.91
CA TYR A 11 4.58 11.12 -3.43
C TYR A 11 5.00 10.54 -2.09
N ASP A 12 4.05 10.25 -1.21
CA ASP A 12 4.28 9.55 0.05
C ASP A 12 4.82 8.15 -0.20
N LYS A 13 4.18 7.42 -1.14
CA LYS A 13 4.63 6.10 -1.58
C LYS A 13 6.06 6.15 -2.11
N ASN A 14 6.39 7.12 -2.97
CA ASN A 14 7.72 7.27 -3.54
C ASN A 14 8.78 7.56 -2.47
N THR A 15 8.49 8.44 -1.53
CA THR A 15 9.42 8.77 -0.44
C THR A 15 9.64 7.56 0.45
N LEU A 16 8.57 6.87 0.85
CA LEU A 16 8.64 5.72 1.75
C LEU A 16 9.34 4.52 1.11
N SER A 17 9.15 4.29 -0.19
CA SER A 17 9.79 3.20 -0.93
C SER A 17 11.33 3.29 -0.98
N GLN A 18 11.90 4.47 -0.71
CA GLN A 18 13.34 4.67 -0.58
C GLN A 18 13.87 4.30 0.81
N VAL A 19 12.97 4.15 1.78
CA VAL A 19 13.29 3.92 3.20
C VAL A 19 13.10 2.46 3.58
N VAL A 20 12.05 1.82 3.07
CA VAL A 20 11.66 0.45 3.42
C VAL A 20 11.36 -0.38 2.19
N ASP A 21 11.69 -1.66 2.26
CA ASP A 21 11.30 -2.66 1.26
C ASP A 21 10.01 -3.37 1.70
N ALA A 22 8.89 -2.68 1.59
CA ALA A 22 7.55 -3.16 1.95
C ALA A 22 6.57 -2.95 0.79
N VAL A 23 5.43 -3.64 0.81
CA VAL A 23 4.31 -3.33 -0.10
C VAL A 23 3.63 -2.07 0.40
N ILE A 24 3.59 -1.04 -0.43
CA ILE A 24 3.02 0.27 -0.10
C ILE A 24 1.83 0.54 -1.00
N ILE A 25 0.67 0.76 -0.41
CA ILE A 25 -0.59 1.04 -1.11
C ILE A 25 -0.99 2.50 -0.88
N GLU A 26 -1.28 3.20 -1.97
CA GLU A 26 -1.80 4.58 -1.93
C GLU A 26 -3.32 4.63 -2.03
N THR A 27 -3.97 5.30 -1.09
CA THR A 27 -5.44 5.40 -1.06
C THR A 27 -6.00 6.39 -2.07
N SER A 28 -5.19 7.30 -2.61
CA SER A 28 -5.61 8.23 -3.66
C SER A 28 -6.12 7.53 -4.93
N GLY A 29 -5.66 6.30 -5.20
CA GLY A 29 -6.16 5.47 -6.29
C GLY A 29 -7.51 4.80 -6.03
N PHE A 30 -8.07 4.92 -4.83
CA PHE A 30 -9.32 4.23 -4.44
C PHE A 30 -10.59 4.95 -4.89
N GLY A 31 -10.47 6.15 -5.46
CA GLY A 31 -11.62 6.95 -5.92
C GLY A 31 -12.48 6.28 -7.00
N ILE A 32 -11.91 5.32 -7.75
CA ILE A 32 -12.63 4.54 -8.77
C ILE A 32 -13.49 3.41 -8.20
N PHE A 33 -13.33 3.07 -6.91
CA PHE A 33 -14.07 2.00 -6.26
C PHE A 33 -15.26 2.54 -5.48
N ASN A 34 -16.35 1.75 -5.40
CA ASN A 34 -17.42 2.04 -4.46
C ASN A 34 -17.01 1.68 -3.02
N ASP A 35 -17.85 2.04 -2.04
CA ASP A 35 -17.51 1.83 -0.64
C ASP A 35 -17.33 0.34 -0.27
N ALA A 36 -18.18 -0.54 -0.78
CA ALA A 36 -18.07 -1.97 -0.55
C ALA A 36 -16.77 -2.56 -1.11
N GLU A 37 -16.36 -2.11 -2.28
CA GLU A 37 -15.10 -2.53 -2.93
C GLU A 37 -13.87 -2.05 -2.15
N LYS A 38 -13.86 -0.80 -1.67
CA LYS A 38 -12.79 -0.25 -0.82
C LYS A 38 -12.64 -1.04 0.48
N ARG A 39 -13.75 -1.30 1.16
CA ARG A 39 -13.77 -2.07 2.41
C ARG A 39 -13.23 -3.46 2.21
N LYS A 40 -13.73 -4.16 1.20
CA LYS A 40 -13.28 -5.52 0.88
C LYS A 40 -11.79 -5.57 0.60
N LEU A 41 -11.27 -4.62 -0.17
CA LEU A 41 -9.86 -4.54 -0.52
C LEU A 41 -8.98 -4.35 0.72
N LEU A 42 -9.33 -3.40 1.57
CA LEU A 42 -8.60 -3.14 2.83
C LEU A 42 -8.67 -4.34 3.78
N GLN A 43 -9.83 -4.96 3.94
CA GLN A 43 -10.00 -6.15 4.77
C GLN A 43 -9.17 -7.32 4.25
N THR A 44 -9.18 -7.58 2.95
CA THR A 44 -8.41 -8.67 2.33
C THR A 44 -6.91 -8.51 2.57
N MET A 45 -6.36 -7.30 2.39
CA MET A 45 -4.94 -7.02 2.66
C MET A 45 -4.61 -7.11 4.15
N ALA A 46 -5.50 -6.62 5.02
CA ALA A 46 -5.32 -6.69 6.46
C ALA A 46 -5.29 -8.13 6.97
N GLU A 47 -6.19 -8.98 6.49
CA GLU A 47 -6.25 -10.39 6.86
C GLU A 47 -5.04 -11.18 6.36
N ALA A 48 -4.52 -10.82 5.18
CA ALA A 48 -3.37 -11.51 4.60
C ALA A 48 -2.06 -11.17 5.31
N ARG A 49 -1.82 -9.89 5.65
CA ARG A 49 -0.51 -9.40 6.15
C ARG A 49 -0.58 -8.43 7.33
N GLY A 50 -1.74 -7.90 7.65
CA GLY A 50 -1.87 -6.73 8.52
C GLY A 50 -1.58 -5.43 7.77
N LEU A 51 -2.07 -4.32 8.33
CA LEU A 51 -1.86 -2.98 7.79
C LEU A 51 -1.08 -2.10 8.76
N ILE A 52 -0.24 -1.24 8.21
CA ILE A 52 0.31 -0.07 8.93
C ILE A 52 -0.15 1.18 8.19
N VAL A 53 -0.88 2.05 8.85
CA VAL A 53 -1.32 3.33 8.27
C VAL A 53 -0.31 4.40 8.61
N LEU A 54 0.29 4.99 7.59
CA LEU A 54 1.23 6.11 7.70
C LEU A 54 0.73 7.25 6.82
N THR A 55 0.18 8.28 7.43
CA THR A 55 -0.40 9.45 6.75
C THR A 55 0.11 10.73 7.38
N ASP A 56 -0.10 11.83 6.69
CA ASP A 56 0.19 13.16 7.18
C ASP A 56 -0.56 13.46 8.49
N SER A 57 -0.02 14.34 9.30
CA SER A 57 -0.63 14.83 10.55
C SER A 57 -1.65 15.94 10.27
N ASP A 58 -2.53 15.76 9.32
CA ASP A 58 -3.57 16.70 8.93
C ASP A 58 -4.97 16.09 8.90
N GLY A 59 -5.98 16.89 8.55
CA GLY A 59 -7.36 16.45 8.52
C GLY A 59 -7.62 15.32 7.51
N ALA A 60 -6.95 15.33 6.36
CA ALA A 60 -7.09 14.29 5.34
C ALA A 60 -6.54 12.95 5.85
N GLY A 61 -5.38 12.96 6.50
CA GLY A 61 -4.80 11.77 7.14
C GLY A 61 -5.71 11.18 8.22
N PHE A 62 -6.35 12.01 9.02
CA PHE A 62 -7.31 11.55 10.03
C PHE A 62 -8.57 10.93 9.41
N VAL A 63 -9.05 11.45 8.29
CA VAL A 63 -10.18 10.87 7.54
C VAL A 63 -9.86 9.44 7.09
N ILE A 64 -8.68 9.21 6.51
CA ILE A 64 -8.23 7.88 6.09
C ILE A 64 -8.16 6.93 7.29
N ARG A 65 -7.56 7.37 8.40
CA ARG A 65 -7.44 6.56 9.62
C ARG A 65 -8.80 6.18 10.18
N ASN A 66 -9.73 7.10 10.25
CA ASN A 66 -11.08 6.85 10.75
C ASN A 66 -11.86 5.89 9.82
N TYR A 67 -11.68 6.03 8.52
CA TYR A 67 -12.29 5.10 7.56
C TYR A 67 -11.80 3.68 7.78
N ILE A 68 -10.49 3.47 7.90
CA ILE A 68 -9.90 2.15 8.13
C ILE A 68 -10.34 1.59 9.49
N LYS A 69 -10.35 2.40 10.56
CA LYS A 69 -10.87 2.00 11.87
C LYS A 69 -12.32 1.55 11.84
N GLY A 70 -13.12 2.10 10.94
CA GLY A 70 -14.54 1.75 10.78
C GLY A 70 -14.81 0.47 9.99
N CYS A 71 -13.83 -0.06 9.25
CA CYS A 71 -14.07 -1.20 8.36
C CYS A 71 -13.10 -2.37 8.52
N VAL A 72 -11.99 -2.21 9.22
CA VAL A 72 -10.98 -3.26 9.42
C VAL A 72 -10.86 -3.59 10.91
N ASP A 73 -10.67 -4.86 11.25
CA ASP A 73 -10.43 -5.29 12.63
C ASP A 73 -9.22 -4.53 13.20
N PRO A 74 -9.37 -3.82 14.33
CA PRO A 74 -8.29 -3.07 14.97
C PRO A 74 -7.04 -3.90 15.28
N LYS A 75 -7.19 -5.20 15.50
CA LYS A 75 -6.07 -6.12 15.75
C LYS A 75 -5.16 -6.29 14.54
N LEU A 76 -5.66 -6.00 13.34
CA LEU A 76 -4.96 -6.13 12.08
C LEU A 76 -4.36 -4.82 11.58
N VAL A 77 -4.52 -3.72 12.34
CA VAL A 77 -4.09 -2.39 11.92
C VAL A 77 -3.20 -1.76 12.98
N LYS A 78 -2.05 -1.30 12.53
CA LYS A 78 -1.14 -0.44 13.31
C LYS A 78 -1.18 0.97 12.75
N HIS A 79 -1.08 1.97 13.60
CA HIS A 79 -1.05 3.37 13.21
C HIS A 79 0.33 3.96 13.52
N ALA A 80 1.03 4.36 12.47
CA ALA A 80 2.28 5.09 12.58
C ALA A 80 2.01 6.59 12.48
N TYR A 81 2.64 7.37 13.33
CA TYR A 81 2.47 8.82 13.41
C TYR A 81 3.80 9.51 13.19
N ILE A 82 3.84 10.44 12.23
CA ILE A 82 4.98 11.32 12.04
C ILE A 82 4.88 12.52 12.99
N PRO A 83 6.02 13.10 13.41
CA PRO A 83 6.02 14.29 14.24
C PRO A 83 5.47 15.50 13.50
N ASP A 84 4.93 16.46 14.23
CA ASP A 84 4.55 17.76 13.71
C ASP A 84 5.82 18.58 13.42
N VAL A 85 6.18 18.66 12.15
CA VAL A 85 7.28 19.51 11.66
C VAL A 85 6.69 20.55 10.71
N TYR A 86 6.91 21.82 10.98
CA TYR A 86 6.40 22.90 10.15
C TYR A 86 7.37 23.20 9.01
N GLY A 87 6.80 23.46 7.83
CA GLY A 87 7.57 23.75 6.65
C GLY A 87 6.76 23.57 5.36
N LYS A 88 7.51 23.47 4.27
CA LYS A 88 6.96 23.30 2.93
C LYS A 88 7.72 22.19 2.20
N GLU A 89 7.03 21.25 1.62
CA GLU A 89 7.63 20.24 0.75
C GLU A 89 8.20 20.88 -0.51
N ARG A 90 9.32 20.38 -1.00
CA ARG A 90 10.04 20.95 -2.16
C ARG A 90 9.18 21.04 -3.41
N ARG A 91 8.28 20.11 -3.61
CA ARG A 91 7.37 20.06 -4.77
C ARG A 91 6.29 21.14 -4.75
N LYS A 92 5.83 21.54 -3.56
CA LYS A 92 4.70 22.46 -3.41
C LYS A 92 5.14 23.92 -3.55
N SER A 93 4.30 24.73 -4.17
CA SER A 93 4.51 26.20 -4.28
C SER A 93 4.32 26.94 -2.95
N ALA A 94 3.50 26.39 -2.04
CA ALA A 94 3.20 26.93 -0.72
C ALA A 94 3.16 25.81 0.33
N PRO A 95 3.29 26.11 1.64
CA PRO A 95 3.06 25.16 2.71
C PRO A 95 1.65 24.55 2.64
N SER A 96 1.45 23.42 3.30
CA SER A 96 0.11 22.86 3.50
C SER A 96 -0.80 23.84 4.27
N ARG A 97 -2.11 23.60 4.25
CA ARG A 97 -3.07 24.44 4.97
C ARG A 97 -2.73 24.62 6.46
N GLU A 98 -2.20 23.58 7.09
CA GLU A 98 -1.79 23.58 8.49
C GLU A 98 -0.31 23.98 8.69
N GLY A 99 0.42 24.23 7.61
CA GLY A 99 1.84 24.60 7.64
C GLY A 99 2.80 23.47 8.05
N LYS A 100 2.32 22.23 8.15
CA LYS A 100 3.12 21.06 8.55
C LYS A 100 3.71 20.35 7.36
N LEU A 101 4.91 19.77 7.54
CA LEU A 101 5.48 18.81 6.60
C LEU A 101 4.72 17.49 6.69
N GLY A 102 4.32 16.95 5.54
CA GLY A 102 3.78 15.61 5.43
C GLY A 102 4.86 14.54 5.29
N VAL A 103 4.42 13.30 5.04
CA VAL A 103 5.29 12.13 4.82
C VAL A 103 6.33 12.41 3.72
N GLU A 104 5.92 13.05 2.64
CA GLU A 104 6.81 13.42 1.51
C GLU A 104 7.99 14.29 1.95
N GLY A 105 7.79 15.19 2.90
CA GLY A 105 8.81 16.14 3.37
C GLY A 105 9.69 15.64 4.51
N MET A 106 9.39 14.47 5.07
CA MET A 106 10.12 13.91 6.21
C MET A 106 11.46 13.30 5.79
N LYS A 107 12.44 13.39 6.70
CA LYS A 107 13.71 12.67 6.56
C LYS A 107 13.47 11.16 6.67
N PRO A 108 14.23 10.32 5.94
CA PRO A 108 14.10 8.85 5.98
C PRO A 108 14.08 8.26 7.38
N GLN A 109 14.97 8.71 8.27
CA GLN A 109 15.05 8.20 9.63
C GLN A 109 13.78 8.49 10.44
N VAL A 110 13.14 9.63 10.23
CA VAL A 110 11.88 10.00 10.92
C VAL A 110 10.75 9.05 10.54
N LEU A 111 10.67 8.68 9.27
CA LEU A 111 9.68 7.71 8.78
C LEU A 111 9.93 6.32 9.34
N LEU A 112 11.19 5.88 9.32
CA LEU A 112 11.58 4.58 9.89
C LEU A 112 11.25 4.50 11.38
N ASP A 113 11.61 5.53 12.16
CA ASP A 113 11.31 5.61 13.59
C ASP A 113 9.80 5.58 13.87
N ALA A 114 8.99 6.21 13.01
CA ALA A 114 7.54 6.17 13.13
C ALA A 114 6.98 4.75 12.93
N LEU A 115 7.51 4.02 11.95
CA LEU A 115 7.14 2.63 11.70
C LEU A 115 7.56 1.72 12.86
N ILE A 116 8.78 1.88 13.38
CA ILE A 116 9.28 1.14 14.55
C ILE A 116 8.40 1.37 15.77
N ARG A 117 8.07 2.63 16.06
CA ARG A 117 7.18 2.98 17.19
C ARG A 117 5.77 2.40 17.04
N ALA A 118 5.29 2.23 15.83
CA ALA A 118 4.01 1.58 15.56
C ALA A 118 4.06 0.06 15.75
N GLY A 119 5.25 -0.51 15.98
CA GLY A 119 5.44 -1.94 16.12
C GLY A 119 5.47 -2.69 14.78
N ALA A 120 5.95 -2.04 13.72
CA ALA A 120 6.16 -2.68 12.43
C ALA A 120 7.03 -3.92 12.59
N THR A 121 6.66 -5.00 11.91
CA THR A 121 7.42 -6.23 11.89
C THR A 121 8.54 -6.10 10.87
N PHE A 122 9.79 -6.06 11.33
CA PHE A 122 10.97 -6.08 10.47
C PHE A 122 11.57 -7.48 10.52
N ASP A 123 11.87 -8.04 9.37
CA ASP A 123 12.74 -9.20 9.32
C ASP A 123 14.16 -8.76 9.72
N ASP A 124 14.76 -9.46 10.68
CA ASP A 124 16.10 -9.19 11.16
C ASP A 124 17.11 -9.12 10.01
N GLU A 125 18.08 -8.25 10.12
CA GLU A 125 19.10 -7.94 9.09
C GLU A 125 19.87 -9.16 8.53
N GLU A 126 19.85 -10.29 9.21
CA GLU A 126 20.54 -11.51 8.81
C GLU A 126 19.83 -12.28 7.68
N ASN A 127 18.55 -12.03 7.42
CA ASN A 127 17.76 -12.65 6.34
C ASN A 127 17.40 -11.68 5.21
N LYS A 128 18.27 -10.78 4.85
CA LYS A 128 18.11 -9.76 3.79
C LYS A 128 17.97 -10.28 2.35
N LYS A 129 17.49 -11.45 2.13
CA LYS A 129 16.83 -11.78 0.85
C LYS A 129 15.34 -11.67 1.09
N SER A 130 14.80 -10.47 0.95
CA SER A 130 13.35 -10.29 0.83
C SER A 130 12.83 -11.35 -0.14
N ALA A 131 11.82 -12.10 0.27
CA ALA A 131 11.22 -13.08 -0.62
C ALA A 131 10.88 -12.40 -1.95
N PRO A 132 11.21 -13.02 -3.09
CA PRO A 132 11.03 -12.38 -4.38
C PRO A 132 9.55 -12.01 -4.56
N ARG A 133 9.30 -10.76 -4.90
CA ARG A 133 7.95 -10.25 -5.17
C ARG A 133 7.51 -10.63 -6.58
N ILE A 134 6.20 -10.65 -6.75
CA ILE A 134 5.58 -10.73 -8.08
C ILE A 134 6.00 -9.49 -8.86
N SER A 135 6.56 -9.67 -10.05
CA SER A 135 7.07 -8.62 -10.90
C SER A 135 6.14 -8.34 -12.09
N LYS A 136 6.37 -7.22 -12.77
CA LYS A 136 5.70 -6.93 -14.06
C LYS A 136 6.01 -8.00 -15.11
N ALA A 137 7.21 -8.59 -15.07
CA ALA A 137 7.59 -9.69 -15.94
C ALA A 137 6.79 -10.96 -15.64
N ASP A 138 6.51 -11.24 -14.38
CA ASP A 138 5.64 -12.36 -13.99
C ASP A 138 4.20 -12.13 -14.50
N MET A 139 3.67 -10.92 -14.36
CA MET A 139 2.36 -10.54 -14.91
C MET A 139 2.30 -10.75 -16.43
N TYR A 140 3.34 -10.34 -17.15
CA TYR A 140 3.45 -10.54 -18.58
C TYR A 140 3.53 -12.04 -18.94
N ALA A 141 4.34 -12.81 -18.24
CA ALA A 141 4.51 -14.25 -18.48
C ALA A 141 3.20 -15.02 -18.30
N HIS A 142 2.37 -14.62 -17.31
CA HIS A 142 1.03 -15.18 -17.07
C HIS A 142 -0.05 -14.63 -18.01
N GLY A 143 0.30 -13.75 -18.95
CA GLY A 143 -0.66 -13.15 -19.89
C GLY A 143 -1.59 -12.11 -19.24
N LEU A 144 -1.25 -11.58 -18.08
CA LEU A 144 -2.06 -10.60 -17.33
C LEU A 144 -1.74 -9.15 -17.72
N SER A 145 -0.70 -8.92 -18.53
CA SER A 145 -0.35 -7.59 -19.04
C SER A 145 0.39 -7.66 -20.36
N GLY A 146 0.25 -6.61 -21.19
CA GLY A 146 1.06 -6.40 -22.39
C GLY A 146 0.85 -7.39 -23.53
N ARG A 147 -0.15 -8.25 -23.49
CA ARG A 147 -0.50 -9.21 -24.54
C ARG A 147 -1.95 -9.05 -24.95
N GLU A 148 -2.27 -9.54 -26.15
CA GLU A 148 -3.66 -9.70 -26.59
C GLU A 148 -4.42 -10.59 -25.60
N GLY A 149 -5.65 -10.20 -25.25
CA GLY A 149 -6.46 -10.91 -24.26
C GLY A 149 -6.08 -10.70 -22.81
N SER A 150 -5.07 -9.86 -22.50
CA SER A 150 -4.63 -9.63 -21.11
C SER A 150 -5.71 -8.98 -20.24
N ALA A 151 -6.54 -8.13 -20.81
CA ALA A 151 -7.62 -7.47 -20.07
C ALA A 151 -8.68 -8.48 -19.63
N GLU A 152 -9.06 -9.40 -20.48
CA GLU A 152 -10.02 -10.48 -20.20
C GLU A 152 -9.46 -11.43 -19.13
N LYS A 153 -8.21 -11.84 -19.26
CA LYS A 153 -7.54 -12.68 -18.26
C LYS A 153 -7.46 -12.00 -16.88
N ARG A 154 -7.11 -10.70 -16.84
CA ARG A 154 -7.14 -9.95 -15.59
C ARG A 154 -8.53 -9.94 -14.96
N THR A 155 -9.55 -9.68 -15.77
CA THR A 155 -10.95 -9.68 -15.29
C THR A 155 -11.34 -11.03 -14.71
N GLN A 156 -10.96 -12.13 -15.34
CA GLN A 156 -11.23 -13.48 -14.82
C GLN A 156 -10.53 -13.71 -13.48
N LEU A 157 -9.24 -13.39 -13.38
CA LEU A 157 -8.47 -13.55 -12.14
C LEU A 157 -9.03 -12.67 -11.01
N ILE A 158 -9.35 -11.42 -11.30
CA ILE A 158 -9.94 -10.47 -10.36
C ILE A 158 -11.25 -11.02 -9.78
N ARG A 159 -12.10 -11.59 -10.63
CA ARG A 159 -13.35 -12.23 -10.20
C ARG A 159 -13.12 -13.48 -9.36
N GLN A 160 -12.17 -14.32 -9.75
CA GLN A 160 -11.81 -15.52 -8.96
C GLN A 160 -11.33 -15.15 -7.56
N LEU A 161 -10.58 -14.06 -7.44
CA LEU A 161 -10.04 -13.57 -6.17
C LEU A 161 -11.04 -12.70 -5.39
N GLY A 162 -12.21 -12.40 -5.96
CA GLY A 162 -13.21 -11.54 -5.33
C GLY A 162 -12.75 -10.09 -5.15
N LEU A 163 -11.88 -9.60 -6.03
CA LEU A 163 -11.34 -8.25 -6.02
C LEU A 163 -12.19 -7.29 -6.88
N PRO A 164 -12.03 -5.96 -6.71
CA PRO A 164 -12.73 -4.99 -7.53
C PRO A 164 -12.36 -5.11 -9.02
N GLU A 165 -13.34 -5.24 -9.91
CA GLU A 165 -13.12 -5.43 -11.36
C GLU A 165 -12.40 -4.24 -12.04
N ARG A 166 -12.46 -3.05 -11.46
CA ARG A 166 -11.82 -1.83 -11.98
C ARG A 166 -10.34 -1.69 -11.67
N LEU A 167 -9.73 -2.70 -11.04
CA LEU A 167 -8.28 -2.70 -10.81
C LEU A 167 -7.54 -2.63 -12.15
N THR A 168 -6.61 -1.68 -12.25
CA THR A 168 -5.63 -1.61 -13.34
C THR A 168 -4.61 -2.75 -13.20
N ALA A 169 -3.79 -2.99 -14.22
CA ALA A 169 -2.72 -3.99 -14.15
C ALA A 169 -1.73 -3.67 -13.00
N ASP A 170 -1.36 -2.40 -12.82
CA ASP A 170 -0.47 -1.99 -11.72
C ASP A 170 -1.18 -2.10 -10.35
N GLY A 171 -2.45 -1.73 -10.26
CA GLY A 171 -3.24 -1.90 -9.04
C GLY A 171 -3.42 -3.37 -8.66
N LEU A 172 -3.66 -4.25 -9.64
CA LEU A 172 -3.72 -5.69 -9.41
C LEU A 172 -2.37 -6.23 -8.92
N LEU A 173 -1.27 -5.82 -9.52
CA LEU A 173 0.07 -6.22 -9.09
C LEU A 173 0.33 -5.84 -7.62
N ASP A 174 -0.02 -4.61 -7.22
CA ASP A 174 0.10 -4.16 -5.84
C ASP A 174 -0.73 -5.03 -4.89
N VAL A 175 -1.98 -5.33 -5.24
CA VAL A 175 -2.87 -6.17 -4.42
C VAL A 175 -2.38 -7.62 -4.35
N LEU A 176 -1.91 -8.19 -5.44
CA LEU A 176 -1.34 -9.54 -5.45
C LEU A 176 -0.13 -9.62 -4.51
N ASN A 177 0.79 -8.67 -4.60
CA ASN A 177 1.93 -8.60 -3.68
C ASN A 177 1.52 -8.36 -2.22
N ALA A 178 0.37 -7.71 -1.98
CA ALA A 178 -0.17 -7.49 -0.64
C ALA A 178 -0.90 -8.71 -0.06
N THR A 179 -1.24 -9.72 -0.86
CA THR A 179 -2.13 -10.81 -0.46
C THR A 179 -1.54 -12.20 -0.62
N MET A 180 -0.53 -12.37 -1.46
CA MET A 180 0.10 -13.68 -1.69
C MET A 180 1.59 -13.56 -1.97
N SER A 181 2.30 -14.70 -1.82
CA SER A 181 3.70 -14.83 -2.22
C SER A 181 3.83 -14.97 -3.74
N ARG A 182 5.04 -14.74 -4.26
CA ARG A 182 5.34 -15.00 -5.68
C ARG A 182 5.15 -16.47 -6.04
N GLU A 183 5.51 -17.39 -5.15
CA GLU A 183 5.34 -18.83 -5.35
C GLU A 183 3.87 -19.20 -5.50
N GLU A 184 3.00 -18.69 -4.62
CA GLU A 184 1.55 -18.87 -4.73
C GLU A 184 1.01 -18.32 -6.05
N PHE A 185 1.47 -17.13 -6.45
CA PHE A 185 1.08 -16.53 -7.73
C PHE A 185 1.46 -17.42 -8.94
N LEU A 186 2.69 -17.96 -8.95
CA LEU A 186 3.16 -18.83 -10.04
C LEU A 186 2.38 -20.13 -10.15
N MET A 187 1.70 -20.55 -9.08
CA MET A 187 0.84 -21.74 -9.06
C MET A 187 -0.60 -21.46 -9.52
N LEU A 188 -0.98 -20.19 -9.70
CA LEU A 188 -2.32 -19.84 -10.17
C LEU A 188 -2.53 -20.34 -11.61
N GLN A 189 -3.66 -20.99 -11.82
CA GLN A 189 -4.14 -21.32 -13.17
C GLN A 189 -5.01 -20.15 -13.66
N VAL A 190 -4.50 -19.44 -14.66
CA VAL A 190 -5.16 -18.27 -15.26
C VAL A 190 -5.47 -18.51 -16.72
#